data_61b5ce98b9826ef604cff5df6bc36c19
#
_entry.id   61b5ce98b9826ef604cff5df6bc36c19
#
_cell.length_a   1.000
_cell.length_b   1.000
_cell.length_c   1.000
_cell.angle_alpha   90.00
_cell.angle_beta   90.00
_cell.angle_gamma   90.00
#
_symmetry.space_group_name_H-M   'P 1'
#
loop_
_entity.id
_entity.type
_entity.pdbx_description
1 polymer ?
#
loop_
_entity_poly.entity_id
_entity_poly.type
_entity_poly.pdbx_seq_one_letter_code
_entity_poly.pdbx_strand_id
1 'polypeptide(L)'
;MSVLLVTDERFLDHVAGRSHPERPARLTAVLDGIAAAGLDDALVRRAPSPVADVDLFRVHPAGHVESLVDLDSAGGGRLDPDTVMGPGSWLAARLAAGAGLVAIDGLRNGDADVAFCAVRPPGHHATPTRTMGFCLLNNVAVAA
;
A
#
# COMPACT_ATOMS: atom_id res chain seq x y z
N MET A 1 16.72 5.24 -19.25
CA MET A 1 15.59 4.51 -18.65
C MET A 1 15.20 5.24 -17.37
N SER A 2 13.98 5.71 -17.28
CA SER A 2 13.43 6.39 -16.11
C SER A 2 12.52 5.46 -15.32
N VAL A 3 12.47 5.63 -14.01
CA VAL A 3 11.66 4.81 -13.09
C VAL A 3 10.66 5.71 -12.35
N LEU A 4 9.37 5.39 -12.44
CA LEU A 4 8.35 6.02 -11.62
C LEU A 4 8.36 5.37 -10.23
N LEU A 5 8.78 6.11 -9.21
CA LEU A 5 8.70 5.70 -7.83
C LEU A 5 7.40 6.24 -7.22
N VAL A 6 6.46 5.32 -6.90
CA VAL A 6 5.23 5.67 -6.20
C VAL A 6 5.38 5.33 -4.73
N THR A 7 5.40 6.36 -3.87
CA THR A 7 5.54 6.22 -2.42
C THR A 7 4.97 7.43 -1.70
N ASP A 8 4.74 7.32 -0.38
CA ASP A 8 4.20 8.39 0.46
C ASP A 8 4.62 8.17 1.92
N GLU A 9 4.86 9.26 2.66
CA GLU A 9 5.23 9.19 4.08
C GLU A 9 4.10 8.63 4.97
N ARG A 10 2.84 8.77 4.57
CA ARG A 10 1.67 8.22 5.28
C ARG A 10 1.69 6.69 5.38
N PHE A 11 2.50 6.00 4.60
CA PHE A 11 2.75 4.57 4.81
C PHE A 11 3.46 4.27 6.13
N LEU A 12 4.13 5.23 6.73
CA LEU A 12 4.78 5.07 8.03
C LEU A 12 3.78 5.04 9.19
N ASP A 13 2.55 5.55 8.99
CA ASP A 13 1.48 5.55 9.98
C ASP A 13 0.87 4.14 10.19
N HIS A 14 1.10 3.21 9.26
CA HIS A 14 0.71 1.82 9.47
C HIS A 14 1.66 1.15 10.48
N VAL A 15 1.16 0.94 11.71
CA VAL A 15 1.91 0.32 12.82
C VAL A 15 1.15 -0.91 13.32
N ALA A 16 1.68 -2.11 13.00
CA ALA A 16 1.09 -3.38 13.40
C ALA A 16 1.51 -3.86 14.81
N GLY A 17 2.46 -3.15 15.46
CA GLY A 17 2.96 -3.46 16.79
C GLY A 17 4.48 -3.29 16.91
N ARG A 18 4.98 -3.14 18.16
CA ARG A 18 6.40 -2.80 18.42
C ARG A 18 7.39 -3.84 17.89
N SER A 19 7.06 -5.13 17.96
CA SER A 19 7.94 -6.24 17.54
C SER A 19 7.47 -6.90 16.24
N HIS A 20 6.49 -6.29 15.56
CA HIS A 20 5.95 -6.87 14.32
C HIS A 20 7.00 -6.81 13.19
N PRO A 21 7.19 -7.89 12.40
CA PRO A 21 8.16 -7.91 11.30
C PRO A 21 7.78 -6.90 10.20
N GLU A 22 6.49 -6.69 9.92
CA GLU A 22 5.99 -5.62 9.07
C GLU A 22 5.91 -4.32 9.88
N ARG A 23 6.85 -3.40 9.65
CA ARG A 23 7.04 -2.17 10.43
C ARG A 23 7.52 -1.01 9.56
N PRO A 24 7.29 0.26 9.96
CA PRO A 24 7.68 1.45 9.21
C PRO A 24 9.13 1.46 8.72
N ALA A 25 10.06 0.99 9.54
CA ALA A 25 11.49 0.92 9.21
C ALA A 25 11.82 0.14 7.92
N ARG A 26 10.92 -0.75 7.46
CA ARG A 26 11.11 -1.46 6.17
C ARG A 26 11.04 -0.51 4.98
N LEU A 27 10.09 0.42 4.98
CA LEU A 27 9.99 1.41 3.92
C LEU A 27 11.17 2.38 3.97
N THR A 28 11.53 2.86 5.16
CA THR A 28 12.70 3.71 5.35
C THR A 28 13.96 3.04 4.78
N ALA A 29 14.20 1.77 5.11
CA ALA A 29 15.36 1.02 4.60
C ALA A 29 15.37 0.88 3.08
N VAL A 30 14.20 0.75 2.43
CA VAL A 30 14.11 0.72 0.96
C VAL A 30 14.50 2.08 0.37
N LEU A 31 13.96 3.17 0.91
CA LEU A 31 14.24 4.52 0.41
C LEU A 31 15.69 4.93 0.67
N ASP A 32 16.24 4.59 1.83
CA ASP A 32 17.66 4.81 2.16
C ASP A 32 18.58 4.02 1.23
N GLY A 33 18.20 2.77 0.90
CA GLY A 33 18.93 1.94 -0.06
C GLY A 33 18.95 2.54 -1.47
N ILE A 34 17.85 3.10 -1.92
CA ILE A 34 17.76 3.82 -3.21
C ILE A 34 18.70 5.04 -3.21
N ALA A 35 18.64 5.86 -2.16
CA ALA A 35 19.50 7.04 -2.03
C ALA A 35 20.99 6.66 -1.94
N ALA A 36 21.33 5.64 -1.14
CA ALA A 36 22.70 5.16 -1.01
C ALA A 36 23.27 4.59 -2.32
N ALA A 37 22.42 4.05 -3.18
CA ALA A 37 22.81 3.58 -4.51
C ALA A 37 22.95 4.71 -5.55
N GLY A 38 22.66 5.96 -5.19
CA GLY A 38 22.75 7.11 -6.10
C GLY A 38 21.74 7.07 -7.25
N LEU A 39 20.57 6.47 -7.01
CA LEU A 39 19.54 6.28 -8.05
C LEU A 39 18.54 7.43 -8.13
N ASP A 40 18.61 8.42 -7.27
CA ASP A 40 17.63 9.51 -7.18
C ASP A 40 17.42 10.27 -8.50
N ASP A 41 18.47 10.49 -9.27
CA ASP A 41 18.39 11.19 -10.55
C ASP A 41 17.64 10.41 -11.64
N ALA A 42 17.49 9.10 -11.48
CA ALA A 42 16.73 8.23 -12.38
C ALA A 42 15.24 8.12 -12.03
N LEU A 43 14.82 8.71 -10.90
CA LEU A 43 13.49 8.56 -10.36
C LEU A 43 12.58 9.74 -10.69
N VAL A 44 11.40 9.41 -11.22
CA VAL A 44 10.23 10.31 -11.23
C VAL A 44 9.38 9.95 -10.01
N ARG A 45 9.32 10.83 -9.00
CA ARG A 45 8.59 10.55 -7.76
C ARG A 45 7.13 10.98 -7.87
N ARG A 46 6.21 10.13 -7.40
CA ARG A 46 4.78 10.45 -7.36
C ARG A 46 4.13 9.89 -6.10
N ALA A 47 3.27 10.69 -5.47
CA ALA A 47 2.44 10.22 -4.38
C ALA A 47 1.23 9.44 -4.92
N PRO A 48 0.80 8.35 -4.26
CA PRO A 48 -0.44 7.67 -4.61
C PRO A 48 -1.66 8.47 -4.14
N SER A 49 -2.80 8.22 -4.81
CA SER A 49 -4.11 8.60 -4.31
C SER A 49 -4.78 7.39 -3.63
N PRO A 50 -5.60 7.60 -2.58
CA PRO A 50 -6.40 6.49 -2.02
C PRO A 50 -7.27 5.88 -3.12
N VAL A 51 -7.28 4.55 -3.20
CA VAL A 51 -8.11 3.84 -4.18
C VAL A 51 -9.59 4.22 -4.01
N ALA A 52 -10.29 4.45 -5.11
CA ALA A 52 -11.74 4.69 -5.08
C ALA A 52 -12.49 3.40 -4.77
N ASP A 53 -13.68 3.52 -4.16
CA ASP A 53 -14.49 2.36 -3.77
C ASP A 53 -14.89 1.52 -4.99
N VAL A 54 -15.16 2.16 -6.14
CA VAL A 54 -15.50 1.47 -7.39
C VAL A 54 -14.40 0.50 -7.85
N ASP A 55 -13.13 0.88 -7.70
CA ASP A 55 -12.01 0.02 -8.06
C ASP A 55 -11.79 -1.05 -6.99
N LEU A 56 -11.96 -0.69 -5.73
CA LEU A 56 -11.82 -1.60 -4.60
C LEU A 56 -12.87 -2.73 -4.65
N PHE A 57 -14.13 -2.40 -5.00
CA PHE A 57 -15.22 -3.37 -5.10
C PHE A 57 -15.11 -4.35 -6.27
N ARG A 58 -14.21 -4.11 -7.22
CA ARG A 58 -13.87 -5.10 -8.27
C ARG A 58 -13.13 -6.31 -7.68
N VAL A 59 -12.47 -6.15 -6.54
CA VAL A 59 -11.66 -7.18 -5.88
C VAL A 59 -12.27 -7.63 -4.57
N HIS A 60 -12.72 -6.68 -3.75
CA HIS A 60 -13.23 -6.92 -2.40
C HIS A 60 -14.72 -6.57 -2.33
N PRO A 61 -15.59 -7.50 -1.90
CA PRO A 61 -17.00 -7.20 -1.69
C PRO A 61 -17.21 -6.05 -0.69
N ALA A 62 -18.27 -5.26 -0.89
CA ALA A 62 -18.56 -4.10 -0.04
C ALA A 62 -18.56 -4.44 1.46
N GLY A 63 -19.20 -5.53 1.87
CA GLY A 63 -19.25 -5.94 3.28
C GLY A 63 -17.88 -6.25 3.89
N HIS A 64 -16.90 -6.71 3.09
CA HIS A 64 -15.53 -6.85 3.56
C HIS A 64 -14.87 -5.48 3.80
N VAL A 65 -15.04 -4.57 2.86
CA VAL A 65 -14.52 -3.20 2.97
C VAL A 65 -15.15 -2.46 4.15
N GLU A 66 -16.45 -2.57 4.32
CA GLU A 66 -17.21 -1.99 5.44
C GLU A 66 -16.69 -2.51 6.79
N SER A 67 -16.40 -3.81 6.91
CA SER A 67 -15.84 -4.38 8.13
C SER A 67 -14.46 -3.79 8.50
N LEU A 68 -13.64 -3.43 7.52
CA LEU A 68 -12.35 -2.77 7.74
C LEU A 68 -12.54 -1.30 8.13
N VAL A 69 -13.51 -0.61 7.54
CA VAL A 69 -13.88 0.78 7.92
C VAL A 69 -14.40 0.82 9.36
N ASP A 70 -15.24 -0.12 9.74
CA ASP A 70 -15.76 -0.23 11.12
C ASP A 70 -14.63 -0.48 12.11
N LEU A 71 -13.69 -1.35 11.77
CA LEU A 71 -12.54 -1.64 12.61
C LEU A 71 -11.60 -0.42 12.74
N ASP A 72 -11.37 0.33 11.66
CA ASP A 72 -10.61 1.59 11.68
C ASP A 72 -11.29 2.62 12.59
N SER A 73 -12.62 2.76 12.46
CA SER A 73 -13.43 3.66 13.29
C SER A 73 -13.39 3.29 14.77
N ALA A 74 -13.21 2.02 15.10
CA ALA A 74 -13.04 1.51 16.46
C ALA A 74 -11.60 1.68 17.00
N GLY A 75 -10.68 2.26 16.22
CA GLY A 75 -9.29 2.47 16.60
C GLY A 75 -8.34 1.35 16.19
N GLY A 76 -8.79 0.44 15.34
CA GLY A 76 -8.02 -0.70 14.86
C GLY A 76 -8.24 -1.98 15.66
N GLY A 77 -7.48 -3.01 15.36
CA GLY A 77 -7.59 -4.30 16.01
C GLY A 77 -6.84 -5.41 15.27
N ARG A 78 -6.93 -6.61 15.83
CA ARG A 78 -6.35 -7.81 15.22
C ARG A 78 -7.36 -8.47 14.28
N LEU A 79 -6.93 -8.76 13.07
CA LEU A 79 -7.76 -9.39 12.02
C LEU A 79 -7.42 -10.88 11.83
N ASP A 80 -6.16 -11.24 12.11
CA ASP A 80 -5.58 -12.56 11.94
C ASP A 80 -4.41 -12.70 12.94
N PRO A 81 -3.87 -13.89 13.24
CA PRO A 81 -2.76 -14.03 14.18
C PRO A 81 -1.56 -13.12 13.91
N ASP A 82 -1.33 -12.72 12.67
CA ASP A 82 -0.20 -11.88 12.26
C ASP A 82 -0.61 -10.63 11.46
N THR A 83 -1.90 -10.31 11.39
CA THR A 83 -2.42 -9.15 10.64
C THR A 83 -3.18 -8.21 11.58
N VAL A 84 -2.67 -7.00 11.71
CA VAL A 84 -3.17 -6.00 12.66
C VAL A 84 -3.40 -4.66 11.97
N MET A 85 -4.52 -4.01 12.26
CA MET A 85 -4.77 -2.60 11.94
C MET A 85 -4.52 -1.75 13.18
N GLY A 86 -3.72 -0.69 13.03
CA GLY A 86 -3.62 0.42 13.97
C GLY A 86 -4.18 1.71 13.38
N PRO A 87 -4.17 2.80 14.15
CA PRO A 87 -4.50 4.12 13.61
C PRO A 87 -3.65 4.43 12.38
N GLY A 88 -4.29 4.97 11.31
CA GLY A 88 -3.61 5.24 10.03
C GLY A 88 -3.48 4.04 9.09
N SER A 89 -3.70 2.80 9.55
CA SER A 89 -3.55 1.59 8.71
C SER A 89 -4.53 1.55 7.55
N TRP A 90 -5.77 1.99 7.75
CA TRP A 90 -6.78 2.01 6.68
C TRP A 90 -6.40 2.96 5.56
N LEU A 91 -5.99 4.19 5.89
CA LEU A 91 -5.54 5.15 4.87
C LEU A 91 -4.31 4.61 4.14
N ALA A 92 -3.32 4.08 4.85
CA ALA A 92 -2.13 3.48 4.24
C ALA A 92 -2.49 2.32 3.29
N ALA A 93 -3.43 1.44 3.66
CA ALA A 93 -3.90 0.35 2.81
C ALA A 93 -4.59 0.86 1.53
N ARG A 94 -5.43 1.89 1.63
CA ARG A 94 -6.08 2.50 0.46
C ARG A 94 -5.07 3.20 -0.46
N LEU A 95 -4.07 3.86 0.09
CA LEU A 95 -2.97 4.44 -0.69
C LEU A 95 -2.13 3.36 -1.37
N ALA A 96 -1.83 2.27 -0.67
CA ALA A 96 -1.07 1.16 -1.23
C ALA A 96 -1.80 0.47 -2.39
N ALA A 97 -3.12 0.28 -2.27
CA ALA A 97 -3.95 -0.24 -3.35
C ALA A 97 -4.04 0.74 -4.54
N GLY A 98 -4.13 2.04 -4.27
CA GLY A 98 -4.17 3.08 -5.30
C GLY A 98 -2.83 3.32 -6.00
N ALA A 99 -1.71 2.94 -5.37
CA ALA A 99 -0.37 3.16 -5.92
C ALA A 99 -0.16 2.42 -7.26
N GLY A 100 -0.69 1.21 -7.39
CA GLY A 100 -0.64 0.44 -8.64
C GLY A 100 -1.38 1.14 -9.78
N LEU A 101 -2.53 1.73 -9.52
CA LEU A 101 -3.31 2.50 -10.51
C LEU A 101 -2.54 3.74 -10.96
N VAL A 102 -1.97 4.50 -10.02
CA VAL A 102 -1.12 5.67 -10.31
C VAL A 102 0.11 5.27 -11.12
N ALA A 103 0.72 4.13 -10.81
CA ALA A 103 1.86 3.61 -11.56
C ALA A 103 1.48 3.26 -13.01
N ILE A 104 0.37 2.54 -13.22
CA ILE A 104 -0.14 2.17 -14.55
C ILE A 104 -0.45 3.41 -15.37
N ASP A 105 -1.14 4.38 -14.79
CA ASP A 105 -1.46 5.63 -15.49
C ASP A 105 -0.20 6.40 -15.89
N GLY A 106 0.80 6.48 -15.00
CA GLY A 106 2.07 7.11 -15.30
C GLY A 106 2.81 6.43 -16.46
N LEU A 107 2.84 5.08 -16.48
CA LEU A 107 3.45 4.34 -17.59
C LEU A 107 2.69 4.53 -18.91
N ARG A 108 1.35 4.52 -18.87
CA ARG A 108 0.51 4.75 -20.06
C ARG A 108 0.66 6.16 -20.63
N ASN A 109 0.90 7.15 -19.78
CA ASN A 109 1.14 8.53 -20.17
C ASN A 109 2.59 8.78 -20.64
N GLY A 110 3.48 7.80 -20.50
CA GLY A 110 4.89 7.94 -20.88
C GLY A 110 5.74 8.72 -19.87
N ASP A 111 5.29 8.82 -18.61
CA ASP A 111 6.03 9.54 -17.56
C ASP A 111 7.32 8.81 -17.16
N ALA A 112 7.38 7.50 -17.36
CA ALA A 112 8.55 6.68 -17.12
C ALA A 112 8.49 5.35 -17.90
N ASP A 113 9.62 4.65 -18.01
CA ASP A 113 9.73 3.37 -18.71
C ASP A 113 9.25 2.19 -17.86
N VAL A 114 9.45 2.28 -16.55
CA VAL A 114 9.04 1.27 -15.54
C VAL A 114 8.56 1.95 -14.28
N ALA A 115 7.83 1.22 -13.43
CA ALA A 115 7.37 1.75 -12.15
C ALA A 115 7.74 0.84 -10.98
N PHE A 116 8.01 1.44 -9.83
CA PHE A 116 8.22 0.78 -8.56
C PHE A 116 7.33 1.41 -7.49
N CYS A 117 6.44 0.60 -6.89
CA CYS A 117 5.57 1.03 -5.80
C CYS A 117 6.20 0.61 -4.46
N ALA A 118 6.84 1.57 -3.78
CA ALA A 118 7.36 1.37 -2.43
C ALA A 118 6.27 1.69 -1.42
N VAL A 119 5.46 0.69 -1.08
CA VAL A 119 4.20 0.85 -0.34
C VAL A 119 4.12 -0.07 0.87
N ARG A 120 3.30 0.31 1.85
CA ARG A 120 2.88 -0.47 3.02
C ARG A 120 1.41 -0.15 3.34
N PRO A 121 0.64 -1.13 3.89
CA PRO A 121 0.95 -2.56 4.07
C PRO A 121 1.10 -3.29 2.73
N PRO A 122 1.66 -4.53 2.75
CA PRO A 122 1.63 -5.40 1.56
C PRO A 122 0.20 -5.82 1.22
N GLY A 123 -0.02 -6.46 0.06
CA GLY A 123 -1.38 -6.79 -0.41
C GLY A 123 -1.55 -8.20 -0.97
N HIS A 124 -0.48 -8.87 -1.34
CA HIS A 124 -0.52 -10.10 -2.14
C HIS A 124 -1.09 -11.34 -1.44
N HIS A 125 -1.21 -11.34 -0.11
CA HIS A 125 -1.85 -12.43 0.65
C HIS A 125 -3.35 -12.21 0.89
N ALA A 126 -3.87 -10.98 0.76
CA ALA A 126 -5.29 -10.73 0.96
C ALA A 126 -6.11 -11.42 -0.14
N THR A 127 -7.14 -12.16 0.28
CA THR A 127 -8.16 -12.72 -0.63
C THR A 127 -9.32 -11.72 -0.78
N PRO A 128 -10.30 -11.96 -1.65
CA PRO A 128 -11.45 -11.06 -1.78
C PRO A 128 -12.16 -10.75 -0.45
N THR A 129 -12.24 -11.72 0.47
CA THR A 129 -13.01 -11.63 1.71
C THR A 129 -12.20 -11.84 2.98
N ARG A 130 -10.85 -11.93 2.89
CA ARG A 130 -10.02 -12.23 4.05
C ARG A 130 -8.71 -11.46 4.03
N THR A 131 -8.43 -10.77 5.13
CA THR A 131 -7.13 -10.18 5.47
C THR A 131 -6.24 -11.26 6.07
N MET A 132 -4.98 -11.35 5.63
CA MET A 132 -4.00 -12.30 6.16
C MET A 132 -2.58 -11.95 5.70
N GLY A 133 -1.57 -12.50 6.35
CA GLY A 133 -0.18 -12.34 5.95
C GLY A 133 0.25 -10.86 5.89
N PHE A 134 -0.15 -10.07 6.88
CA PHE A 134 0.08 -8.61 6.99
C PHE A 134 -0.73 -7.76 5.99
N CYS A 135 -1.51 -8.38 5.09
CA CYS A 135 -2.20 -7.71 3.99
C CYS A 135 -3.66 -7.40 4.34
N LEU A 136 -4.05 -6.14 4.18
CA LEU A 136 -5.42 -5.67 4.41
C LEU A 136 -6.25 -5.74 3.12
N LEU A 137 -5.71 -5.21 2.03
CA LEU A 137 -6.29 -5.18 0.69
C LEU A 137 -5.33 -5.81 -0.30
N ASN A 138 -5.83 -6.39 -1.39
CA ASN A 138 -4.98 -6.96 -2.42
C ASN A 138 -4.57 -5.89 -3.45
N ASN A 139 -3.48 -5.20 -3.18
CA ASN A 139 -2.99 -4.08 -3.98
C ASN A 139 -2.75 -4.47 -5.45
N VAL A 140 -2.23 -5.67 -5.68
CA VAL A 140 -1.91 -6.17 -7.04
C VAL A 140 -3.17 -6.49 -7.81
N ALA A 141 -4.15 -7.14 -7.18
CA ALA A 141 -5.42 -7.46 -7.81
C ALA A 141 -6.24 -6.19 -8.15
N VAL A 142 -6.15 -5.14 -7.31
CA VAL A 142 -6.78 -3.85 -7.60
C VAL A 142 -6.16 -3.19 -8.83
N ALA A 143 -4.85 -3.33 -9.01
CA ALA A 143 -4.13 -2.75 -10.15
C ALA A 143 -4.35 -3.54 -11.46
N ALA A 144 -4.69 -4.83 -11.38
CA ALA A 144 -4.90 -5.70 -12.55
C ALA A 144 -6.30 -5.51 -13.18
#